data_2d2ecc916b53ff1b08515a7fafa2a0e7
#
_entry.id   2d2ecc916b53ff1b08515a7fafa2a0e7
#
_cell.length_a   1.000
_cell.length_b   1.000
_cell.length_c   1.000
_cell.angle_alpha   90.00
_cell.angle_beta   90.00
_cell.angle_gamma   90.00
#
_symmetry.space_group_name_H-M   'P 1'
#
loop_
_entity.id
_entity.type
_entity.pdbx_description
1 polymer ?
#
loop_
_entity_poly.entity_id
_entity_poly.type
_entity_poly.pdbx_seq_one_letter_code
_entity_poly.pdbx_strand_id
1 'polypeptide(L)'
;MEPTHIFINGCSFLTYRVKDGIMTHAGKELEKLMGLARGGHLAGGGRGNKRVSITTKIWCQRNPELAKKCFFVIGITSGTRFDFPTSDGYKKHKFPDLASSWKTFSPQKDTQSRDFFKYLFTLHLDIDQLIQYESIEAAVNLQNFFKLNKYPYVMYKTISDTPIKNADVQTLYDMIDKKRFFKPETSHYDYILENKLVANMADPHPSVEGHKRWAEQLKEFIDANNLRTI
;
A
#
# COMPACT_ATOMS: atom_id res chain seq x y z
N MET A 1 23.25 -1.32 -8.91
CA MET A 1 23.20 0.17 -9.04
C MET A 1 22.38 0.67 -7.87
N GLU A 2 22.88 1.65 -7.12
CA GLU A 2 22.08 2.28 -6.07
C GLU A 2 20.92 3.10 -6.66
N PRO A 3 19.74 3.07 -6.05
CA PRO A 3 18.60 3.84 -6.52
C PRO A 3 18.85 5.35 -6.32
N THR A 4 18.47 6.14 -7.31
CA THR A 4 18.51 7.61 -7.28
C THR A 4 17.12 8.23 -7.12
N HIS A 5 16.08 7.42 -7.24
CA HIS A 5 14.69 7.82 -7.18
C HIS A 5 13.90 6.95 -6.21
N ILE A 6 12.77 7.45 -5.73
CA ILE A 6 11.80 6.70 -4.92
C ILE A 6 10.47 6.63 -5.64
N PHE A 7 9.87 5.44 -5.66
CA PHE A 7 8.50 5.21 -6.10
C PHE A 7 7.62 4.85 -4.91
N ILE A 8 6.45 5.46 -4.81
CA ILE A 8 5.55 5.31 -3.67
C ILE A 8 4.16 4.88 -4.15
N ASN A 9 3.61 3.80 -3.60
CA ASN A 9 2.24 3.39 -3.83
C ASN A 9 1.60 2.81 -2.57
N GLY A 10 0.27 2.92 -2.46
CA GLY A 10 -0.50 2.47 -1.31
C GLY A 10 -1.82 3.23 -1.15
N CYS A 11 -2.34 3.28 0.06
CA CYS A 11 -3.61 3.95 0.40
C CYS A 11 -3.41 5.40 0.90
N SER A 12 -4.44 5.93 1.58
CA SER A 12 -4.47 7.30 2.13
C SER A 12 -3.34 7.63 3.11
N PHE A 13 -2.70 6.64 3.72
CA PHE A 13 -1.55 6.81 4.62
C PHE A 13 -0.27 7.26 3.87
N LEU A 14 -0.29 7.17 2.56
CA LEU A 14 0.80 7.59 1.69
C LEU A 14 0.40 8.76 0.77
N THR A 15 -0.64 9.52 1.14
CA THR A 15 -1.09 10.70 0.38
C THR A 15 -1.19 11.94 1.27
N TYR A 16 -1.24 13.10 0.63
CA TYR A 16 -1.54 14.36 1.30
C TYR A 16 -2.99 14.38 1.78
N ARG A 17 -3.22 14.98 2.94
CA ARG A 17 -4.56 15.23 3.48
C ARG A 17 -4.81 16.73 3.61
N VAL A 18 -5.04 17.36 2.48
CA VAL A 18 -5.21 18.81 2.37
C VAL A 18 -6.36 19.32 3.27
N LYS A 19 -7.44 18.54 3.41
CA LYS A 19 -8.58 18.88 4.29
C LYS A 19 -8.18 19.00 5.78
N ASP A 20 -7.10 18.32 6.20
CA ASP A 20 -6.59 18.33 7.58
C ASP A 20 -5.32 19.20 7.70
N GLY A 21 -4.97 19.96 6.66
CA GLY A 21 -3.75 20.78 6.62
C GLY A 21 -2.45 19.98 6.52
N ILE A 22 -2.54 18.65 6.27
CA ILE A 22 -1.35 17.77 6.24
C ILE A 22 -0.81 17.70 4.81
N MET A 23 0.28 18.41 4.58
CA MET A 23 0.97 18.53 3.28
C MET A 23 2.16 17.57 3.16
N THR A 24 2.15 16.49 3.91
CA THR A 24 3.17 15.45 3.87
C THR A 24 2.56 14.05 4.02
N HIS A 25 3.37 13.02 3.84
CA HIS A 25 3.07 11.62 4.09
C HIS A 25 4.38 10.85 4.31
N ALA A 26 4.31 9.66 4.91
CA ALA A 26 5.50 8.88 5.28
C ALA A 26 6.47 8.65 4.10
N GLY A 27 5.95 8.39 2.90
CA GLY A 27 6.79 8.24 1.70
C GLY A 27 7.52 9.53 1.31
N LYS A 28 6.90 10.71 1.47
CA LYS A 28 7.57 12.00 1.21
C LYS A 28 8.64 12.31 2.26
N GLU A 29 8.38 12.00 3.52
CA GLU A 29 9.40 12.18 4.56
C GLU A 29 10.57 11.20 4.34
N LEU A 30 10.27 9.96 3.94
CA LEU A 30 11.32 9.00 3.58
C LEU A 30 12.13 9.43 2.35
N GLU A 31 11.49 10.01 1.31
CA GLU A 31 12.16 10.61 0.14
C GLU A 31 13.23 11.62 0.58
N LYS A 32 12.88 12.51 1.52
CA LYS A 32 13.82 13.50 2.07
C LYS A 32 14.95 12.84 2.87
N LEU A 33 14.61 11.92 3.79
CA LEU A 33 15.59 11.23 4.64
C LEU A 33 16.58 10.37 3.85
N MET A 34 16.17 9.82 2.72
CA MET A 34 17.04 9.03 1.85
C MET A 34 17.80 9.86 0.81
N GLY A 35 17.46 11.13 0.63
CA GLY A 35 18.06 12.00 -0.38
C GLY A 35 17.74 11.56 -1.82
N LEU A 36 16.60 10.89 -2.04
CA LEU A 36 16.20 10.39 -3.35
C LEU A 36 15.27 11.36 -4.07
N ALA A 37 15.40 11.46 -5.39
CA ALA A 37 14.46 12.20 -6.21
C ALA A 37 13.13 11.41 -6.36
N ARG A 38 12.02 12.12 -6.60
CA ARG A 38 10.74 11.47 -6.86
C ARG A 38 10.72 10.79 -8.22
N GLY A 39 10.56 9.47 -8.24
CA GLY A 39 10.37 8.67 -9.45
C GLY A 39 8.89 8.54 -9.84
N GLY A 40 8.03 8.24 -8.86
CA GLY A 40 6.59 8.11 -9.06
C GLY A 40 5.82 8.09 -7.75
N HIS A 41 4.55 8.54 -7.81
CA HIS A 41 3.64 8.52 -6.67
C HIS A 41 2.23 8.13 -7.14
N LEU A 42 1.83 6.90 -6.86
CA LEU A 42 0.52 6.37 -7.23
C LEU A 42 -0.38 6.10 -6.02
N ALA A 43 0.04 6.44 -4.80
CA ALA A 43 -0.81 6.25 -3.63
C ALA A 43 -2.09 7.08 -3.70
N GLY A 44 -3.17 6.57 -3.11
CA GLY A 44 -4.46 7.26 -3.14
C GLY A 44 -5.44 6.75 -2.10
N GLY A 45 -6.34 7.62 -1.64
CA GLY A 45 -7.34 7.27 -0.65
C GLY A 45 -8.21 6.09 -1.06
N GLY A 46 -8.45 5.17 -0.13
CA GLY A 46 -9.37 4.05 -0.31
C GLY A 46 -8.90 2.92 -1.26
N ARG A 47 -7.67 2.92 -1.73
CA ARG A 47 -7.15 1.87 -2.63
C ARG A 47 -6.95 0.56 -1.88
N GLY A 48 -7.27 -0.56 -2.55
CA GLY A 48 -6.98 -1.90 -2.11
C GLY A 48 -5.67 -2.45 -2.67
N ASN A 49 -5.23 -3.60 -2.20
CA ASN A 49 -3.91 -4.18 -2.50
C ASN A 49 -3.79 -4.65 -3.95
N LYS A 50 -4.86 -5.18 -4.54
CA LYS A 50 -4.89 -5.60 -5.95
C LYS A 50 -4.60 -4.42 -6.89
N ARG A 51 -5.24 -3.27 -6.65
CA ARG A 51 -4.98 -2.05 -7.41
C ARG A 51 -3.56 -1.56 -7.21
N VAL A 52 -3.04 -1.56 -5.97
CA VAL A 52 -1.65 -1.18 -5.68
C VAL A 52 -0.68 -2.06 -6.46
N SER A 53 -0.87 -3.39 -6.45
CA SER A 53 -0.03 -4.35 -7.17
C SER A 53 -0.06 -4.11 -8.68
N ILE A 54 -1.25 -4.05 -9.29
CA ILE A 54 -1.43 -3.91 -10.73
C ILE A 54 -0.89 -2.57 -11.22
N THR A 55 -1.23 -1.46 -10.56
CA THR A 55 -0.81 -0.11 -10.99
C THR A 55 0.70 0.08 -10.87
N THR A 56 1.34 -0.52 -9.87
CA THR A 56 2.80 -0.52 -9.73
C THR A 56 3.46 -1.24 -10.91
N LYS A 57 3.00 -2.45 -11.24
CA LYS A 57 3.54 -3.25 -12.35
C LYS A 57 3.40 -2.51 -13.70
N ILE A 58 2.21 -1.94 -13.96
CA ILE A 58 1.98 -1.20 -15.20
C ILE A 58 2.85 0.06 -15.26
N TRP A 59 3.02 0.77 -14.13
CA TRP A 59 3.91 1.93 -14.08
C TRP A 59 5.35 1.54 -14.44
N CYS A 60 5.86 0.44 -13.87
CA CYS A 60 7.19 -0.06 -14.19
C CYS A 60 7.35 -0.39 -15.69
N GLN A 61 6.34 -1.03 -16.30
CA GLN A 61 6.34 -1.36 -17.73
C GLN A 61 6.32 -0.12 -18.62
N ARG A 62 5.64 0.94 -18.19
CA ARG A 62 5.58 2.21 -18.95
C ARG A 62 6.81 3.10 -18.75
N ASN A 63 7.56 2.88 -17.68
CA ASN A 63 8.73 3.68 -17.29
C ASN A 63 9.94 2.80 -16.99
N PRO A 64 10.37 1.89 -17.88
CA PRO A 64 11.33 0.85 -17.56
C PRO A 64 12.69 1.40 -17.11
N GLU A 65 13.18 2.46 -17.74
CA GLU A 65 14.47 3.05 -17.39
C GLU A 65 14.44 3.83 -16.05
N LEU A 66 13.29 4.42 -15.73
CA LEU A 66 13.12 5.08 -14.43
C LEU A 66 12.91 4.04 -13.33
N ALA A 67 12.18 2.96 -13.59
CA ALA A 67 11.94 1.88 -12.65
C ALA A 67 13.24 1.23 -12.15
N LYS A 68 14.23 1.04 -13.03
CA LYS A 68 15.57 0.53 -12.68
C LYS A 68 16.32 1.45 -11.69
N LYS A 69 15.97 2.73 -11.64
CA LYS A 69 16.58 3.73 -10.76
C LYS A 69 15.79 3.96 -9.48
N CYS A 70 14.63 3.30 -9.31
CA CYS A 70 13.75 3.53 -8.17
C CYS A 70 14.00 2.55 -7.03
N PHE A 71 13.90 3.07 -5.80
CA PHE A 71 13.58 2.31 -4.60
C PHE A 71 12.06 2.32 -4.42
N PHE A 72 11.44 1.15 -4.28
CA PHE A 72 9.99 1.02 -4.19
C PHE A 72 9.51 0.95 -2.74
N VAL A 73 8.58 1.82 -2.38
CA VAL A 73 7.94 1.87 -1.06
C VAL A 73 6.46 1.56 -1.23
N ILE A 74 6.04 0.43 -0.70
CA ILE A 74 4.68 -0.09 -0.88
C ILE A 74 3.96 -0.22 0.45
N GLY A 75 2.88 0.54 0.58
CA GLY A 75 1.96 0.42 1.71
C GLY A 75 0.85 -0.58 1.41
N ILE A 76 0.89 -1.72 2.07
CA ILE A 76 -0.17 -2.73 2.03
C ILE A 76 -1.31 -2.26 2.93
N THR A 77 -2.51 -2.19 2.39
CA THR A 77 -3.71 -1.75 3.12
C THR A 77 -4.53 -2.94 3.61
N SER A 78 -5.64 -2.66 4.32
CA SER A 78 -6.57 -3.70 4.75
C SER A 78 -7.10 -4.50 3.56
N GLY A 79 -7.15 -5.81 3.70
CA GLY A 79 -7.71 -6.76 2.75
C GLY A 79 -9.22 -6.58 2.50
N THR A 80 -9.93 -5.84 3.36
CA THR A 80 -11.37 -5.55 3.16
C THR A 80 -11.68 -4.64 1.97
N ARG A 81 -10.68 -4.23 1.19
CA ARG A 81 -10.84 -3.34 0.03
C ARG A 81 -10.71 -4.12 -1.26
N PHE A 82 -11.84 -4.42 -1.88
CA PHE A 82 -11.90 -5.07 -3.18
C PHE A 82 -11.89 -4.03 -4.30
N ASP A 83 -10.92 -4.15 -5.19
CA ASP A 83 -10.75 -3.26 -6.34
C ASP A 83 -11.19 -3.94 -7.63
N PHE A 84 -12.07 -3.27 -8.36
CA PHE A 84 -12.50 -3.68 -9.69
C PHE A 84 -12.20 -2.61 -10.73
N PRO A 85 -11.67 -2.98 -11.90
CA PRO A 85 -11.57 -2.05 -13.01
C PRO A 85 -12.96 -1.62 -13.47
N THR A 86 -13.14 -0.35 -13.85
CA THR A 86 -14.41 0.16 -14.34
C THR A 86 -14.26 0.64 -15.79
N SER A 87 -15.32 0.42 -16.59
CA SER A 87 -15.39 0.90 -17.97
C SER A 87 -15.51 2.44 -18.06
N ASP A 88 -16.05 3.08 -17.02
CA ASP A 88 -16.36 4.52 -17.00
C ASP A 88 -15.13 5.41 -16.82
N GLY A 89 -14.06 4.89 -16.22
CA GLY A 89 -12.80 5.63 -16.05
C GLY A 89 -12.12 5.99 -17.37
N TYR A 90 -12.37 5.24 -18.43
CA TYR A 90 -11.79 5.49 -19.78
C TYR A 90 -12.37 6.74 -20.46
N LYS A 91 -13.59 7.17 -20.11
CA LYS A 91 -14.31 8.24 -20.79
C LYS A 91 -14.10 9.64 -20.21
N LYS A 92 -13.63 9.75 -18.95
CA LYS A 92 -13.62 11.03 -18.22
C LYS A 92 -12.27 11.72 -18.11
N HIS A 93 -11.15 11.08 -18.43
CA HIS A 93 -9.84 11.69 -18.26
C HIS A 93 -9.01 11.63 -19.57
N LYS A 94 -8.47 12.80 -19.99
CA LYS A 94 -7.56 12.95 -21.14
C LYS A 94 -6.25 12.14 -21.01
N PHE A 95 -5.95 11.65 -19.80
CA PHE A 95 -4.91 10.68 -19.54
C PHE A 95 -5.58 9.53 -18.79
N PRO A 96 -5.46 8.28 -19.25
CA PRO A 96 -5.85 7.13 -18.46
C PRO A 96 -4.89 7.05 -17.26
N ASP A 97 -5.14 7.87 -16.25
CA ASP A 97 -4.52 7.66 -14.96
C ASP A 97 -4.98 6.27 -14.51
N LEU A 98 -4.04 5.34 -14.47
CA LEU A 98 -4.25 3.97 -13.97
C LEU A 98 -4.98 3.97 -12.62
N ALA A 99 -4.92 5.10 -11.91
CA ALA A 99 -5.56 5.32 -10.64
C ALA A 99 -7.07 5.59 -10.72
N SER A 100 -7.59 6.14 -11.81
CA SER A 100 -8.99 6.61 -11.93
C SER A 100 -9.97 5.56 -12.49
N SER A 101 -9.46 4.49 -13.13
CA SER A 101 -10.26 3.44 -13.76
C SER A 101 -10.69 2.32 -12.80
N TRP A 102 -10.75 2.59 -11.52
CA TRP A 102 -11.01 1.58 -10.50
C TRP A 102 -12.12 2.00 -9.54
N LYS A 103 -12.99 1.04 -9.22
CA LYS A 103 -13.94 1.16 -8.11
C LYS A 103 -13.50 0.24 -6.98
N THR A 104 -13.35 0.80 -5.80
CA THR A 104 -13.06 0.04 -4.58
C THR A 104 -14.33 -0.13 -3.77
N PHE A 105 -14.65 -1.37 -3.42
CA PHE A 105 -15.68 -1.74 -2.46
C PHE A 105 -15.03 -1.95 -1.08
N SER A 106 -15.66 -1.41 -0.06
CA SER A 106 -15.24 -1.58 1.34
C SER A 106 -16.49 -1.58 2.22
N PRO A 107 -16.62 -2.42 3.24
CA PRO A 107 -17.84 -2.57 4.04
C PRO A 107 -18.38 -1.26 4.62
N GLN A 108 -17.50 -0.29 4.85
CA GLN A 108 -17.81 0.96 5.53
C GLN A 108 -18.00 2.16 4.58
N LYS A 109 -17.83 1.98 3.25
CA LYS A 109 -17.71 3.10 2.32
C LYS A 109 -19.04 3.74 1.95
N ASP A 110 -19.97 2.97 1.40
CA ASP A 110 -21.24 3.44 0.87
C ASP A 110 -22.29 2.29 0.80
N THR A 111 -23.53 2.63 0.44
CA THR A 111 -24.61 1.64 0.34
C THR A 111 -24.30 0.54 -0.66
N GLN A 112 -23.76 0.89 -1.84
CA GLN A 112 -23.43 -0.08 -2.88
C GLN A 112 -22.33 -1.06 -2.42
N SER A 113 -21.36 -0.57 -1.65
CA SER A 113 -20.34 -1.43 -1.03
C SER A 113 -20.95 -2.37 -0.01
N ARG A 114 -21.88 -1.89 0.84
CA ARG A 114 -22.59 -2.75 1.79
C ARG A 114 -23.43 -3.83 1.11
N ASP A 115 -24.12 -3.48 0.03
CA ASP A 115 -24.92 -4.44 -0.74
C ASP A 115 -24.03 -5.49 -1.42
N PHE A 116 -22.87 -5.10 -1.94
CA PHE A 116 -21.86 -6.03 -2.47
C PHE A 116 -21.44 -7.05 -1.40
N PHE A 117 -21.07 -6.60 -0.19
CA PHE A 117 -20.68 -7.53 0.87
C PHE A 117 -21.85 -8.39 1.35
N LYS A 118 -23.06 -7.84 1.47
CA LYS A 118 -24.27 -8.64 1.78
C LYS A 118 -24.46 -9.74 0.75
N TYR A 119 -24.31 -9.43 -0.54
CA TYR A 119 -24.41 -10.43 -1.60
C TYR A 119 -23.37 -11.55 -1.44
N LEU A 120 -22.10 -11.20 -1.17
CA LEU A 120 -21.07 -12.22 -0.92
C LEU A 120 -21.44 -13.14 0.25
N PHE A 121 -22.03 -12.61 1.33
CA PHE A 121 -22.50 -13.42 2.45
C PHE A 121 -23.61 -14.40 2.04
N THR A 122 -24.51 -14.02 1.12
CA THR A 122 -25.56 -14.94 0.61
C THR A 122 -25.01 -16.11 -0.18
N LEU A 123 -23.77 -16.02 -0.67
CA LEU A 123 -23.08 -17.09 -1.39
C LEU A 123 -22.39 -18.11 -0.46
N HIS A 124 -22.57 -17.98 0.85
CA HIS A 124 -21.91 -18.81 1.88
C HIS A 124 -20.37 -18.87 1.75
N LEU A 125 -19.76 -17.78 1.26
CA LEU A 125 -18.31 -17.68 1.15
C LEU A 125 -17.70 -17.33 2.51
N ASP A 126 -16.53 -17.89 2.80
CA ASP A 126 -15.69 -17.41 3.89
C ASP A 126 -15.04 -16.07 3.48
N ILE A 127 -15.74 -14.98 3.81
CA ILE A 127 -15.34 -13.65 3.39
C ILE A 127 -14.02 -13.22 4.05
N ASP A 128 -13.80 -13.60 5.31
CA ASP A 128 -12.55 -13.26 6.01
C ASP A 128 -11.36 -13.94 5.35
N GLN A 129 -11.51 -15.21 4.98
CA GLN A 129 -10.49 -15.96 4.27
C GLN A 129 -10.25 -15.38 2.87
N LEU A 130 -11.32 -15.08 2.11
CA LEU A 130 -11.21 -14.47 0.79
C LEU A 130 -10.46 -13.13 0.83
N ILE A 131 -10.81 -12.27 1.80
CA ILE A 131 -10.15 -10.98 2.05
C ILE A 131 -8.65 -11.17 2.30
N GLN A 132 -8.29 -12.12 3.13
CA GLN A 132 -6.89 -12.41 3.46
C GLN A 132 -6.12 -12.95 2.25
N TYR A 133 -6.69 -13.88 1.49
CA TYR A 133 -6.08 -14.39 0.27
C TYR A 133 -5.78 -13.29 -0.74
N GLU A 134 -6.77 -12.48 -1.09
CA GLU A 134 -6.61 -11.38 -2.07
C GLU A 134 -5.54 -10.38 -1.63
N SER A 135 -5.46 -10.09 -0.33
CA SER A 135 -4.49 -9.15 0.22
C SER A 135 -3.06 -9.69 0.17
N ILE A 136 -2.88 -10.92 0.66
CA ILE A 136 -1.56 -11.54 0.74
C ILE A 136 -1.05 -11.90 -0.65
N GLU A 137 -1.92 -12.44 -1.51
CA GLU A 137 -1.58 -12.73 -2.91
C GLU A 137 -1.08 -11.51 -3.64
N ALA A 138 -1.75 -10.37 -3.49
CA ALA A 138 -1.33 -9.12 -4.12
C ALA A 138 0.07 -8.68 -3.66
N ALA A 139 0.39 -8.85 -2.36
CA ALA A 139 1.71 -8.55 -1.81
C ALA A 139 2.78 -9.51 -2.31
N VAL A 140 2.53 -10.83 -2.29
CA VAL A 140 3.44 -11.87 -2.78
C VAL A 140 3.70 -11.71 -4.28
N ASN A 141 2.67 -11.47 -5.08
CA ASN A 141 2.79 -11.22 -6.51
C ASN A 141 3.63 -9.99 -6.82
N LEU A 142 3.48 -8.92 -6.04
CA LEU A 142 4.27 -7.71 -6.24
C LEU A 142 5.72 -7.91 -5.79
N GLN A 143 5.95 -8.59 -4.69
CA GLN A 143 7.28 -9.01 -4.23
C GLN A 143 8.02 -9.81 -5.30
N ASN A 144 7.37 -10.83 -5.88
CA ASN A 144 7.96 -11.68 -6.90
C ASN A 144 8.28 -10.88 -8.17
N PHE A 145 7.42 -9.93 -8.55
CA PHE A 145 7.69 -9.00 -9.64
C PHE A 145 8.95 -8.16 -9.36
N PHE A 146 9.12 -7.63 -8.15
CA PHE A 146 10.31 -6.85 -7.79
C PHE A 146 11.58 -7.72 -7.80
N LYS A 147 11.52 -8.93 -7.22
CA LYS A 147 12.65 -9.86 -7.20
C LYS A 147 13.09 -10.25 -8.62
N LEU A 148 12.13 -10.59 -9.50
CA LEU A 148 12.41 -10.97 -10.89
C LEU A 148 13.09 -9.84 -11.68
N ASN A 149 12.65 -8.59 -11.46
CA ASN A 149 13.19 -7.42 -12.15
C ASN A 149 14.40 -6.78 -11.44
N LYS A 150 14.82 -7.34 -10.30
CA LYS A 150 15.90 -6.79 -9.46
C LYS A 150 15.64 -5.35 -9.02
N TYR A 151 14.39 -5.05 -8.66
CA TYR A 151 14.01 -3.74 -8.13
C TYR A 151 14.10 -3.73 -6.61
N PRO A 152 14.87 -2.83 -5.99
CA PRO A 152 14.94 -2.70 -4.54
C PRO A 152 13.61 -2.16 -3.98
N TYR A 153 13.12 -2.78 -2.90
CA TYR A 153 11.82 -2.45 -2.34
C TYR A 153 11.75 -2.66 -0.84
N VAL A 154 10.77 -2.01 -0.23
CA VAL A 154 10.25 -2.29 1.11
C VAL A 154 8.73 -2.27 1.07
N MET A 155 8.11 -3.18 1.83
CA MET A 155 6.68 -3.20 2.08
C MET A 155 6.38 -3.03 3.57
N TYR A 156 5.20 -2.53 3.90
CA TYR A 156 4.70 -2.45 5.27
C TYR A 156 3.18 -2.37 5.28
N LYS A 157 2.56 -2.72 6.41
CA LYS A 157 1.12 -2.57 6.61
C LYS A 157 0.79 -1.10 6.91
N THR A 158 -0.13 -0.52 6.15
CA THR A 158 -0.66 0.82 6.45
C THR A 158 -1.82 0.75 7.43
N ILE A 159 -2.61 -0.31 7.37
CA ILE A 159 -3.77 -0.58 8.24
C ILE A 159 -3.71 -2.06 8.61
N SER A 160 -4.07 -2.39 9.85
CA SER A 160 -4.09 -3.76 10.34
C SER A 160 -5.14 -4.61 9.62
N ASP A 161 -4.81 -5.85 9.45
CA ASP A 161 -5.72 -6.89 8.98
C ASP A 161 -6.26 -7.71 10.16
N THR A 162 -7.32 -8.46 9.92
CA THR A 162 -7.79 -9.49 10.84
C THR A 162 -6.70 -10.56 11.05
N PRO A 163 -6.60 -11.15 12.25
CA PRO A 163 -5.66 -12.24 12.50
C PRO A 163 -5.89 -13.42 11.54
N ILE A 164 -4.80 -13.98 11.02
CA ILE A 164 -4.85 -15.16 10.16
C ILE A 164 -5.22 -16.37 11.02
N LYS A 165 -6.30 -17.06 10.65
CA LYS A 165 -6.79 -18.26 11.34
C LYS A 165 -6.71 -19.52 10.49
N ASN A 166 -6.61 -19.37 9.17
CA ASN A 166 -6.59 -20.47 8.21
C ASN A 166 -5.14 -20.85 7.88
N ALA A 167 -4.83 -22.14 7.88
CA ALA A 167 -3.48 -22.66 7.64
C ALA A 167 -2.97 -22.37 6.21
N ASP A 168 -3.85 -22.41 5.21
CA ASP A 168 -3.45 -22.14 3.82
C ASP A 168 -3.13 -20.64 3.64
N VAL A 169 -3.91 -19.76 4.28
CA VAL A 169 -3.63 -18.33 4.32
C VAL A 169 -2.31 -18.05 5.03
N GLN A 170 -2.02 -18.76 6.14
CA GLN A 170 -0.74 -18.66 6.84
C GLN A 170 0.42 -19.10 5.94
N THR A 171 0.26 -20.20 5.22
CA THR A 171 1.26 -20.70 4.26
C THR A 171 1.58 -19.65 3.20
N LEU A 172 0.53 -19.00 2.64
CA LEU A 172 0.72 -17.93 1.67
C LEU A 172 1.41 -16.69 2.31
N TYR A 173 1.05 -16.35 3.55
CA TYR A 173 1.68 -15.25 4.29
C TYR A 173 3.16 -15.51 4.57
N ASP A 174 3.55 -16.77 4.80
CA ASP A 174 4.94 -17.14 5.04
C ASP A 174 5.82 -17.04 3.79
N MET A 175 5.21 -16.91 2.60
CA MET A 175 5.92 -16.57 1.35
C MET A 175 6.38 -15.11 1.29
N ILE A 176 5.88 -14.25 2.17
CA ILE A 176 6.30 -12.85 2.25
C ILE A 176 7.74 -12.77 2.80
N ASP A 177 8.59 -12.06 2.11
CA ASP A 177 9.98 -11.80 2.51
C ASP A 177 10.02 -10.86 3.72
N LYS A 178 10.14 -11.44 4.91
CA LYS A 178 10.16 -10.71 6.18
C LYS A 178 11.34 -9.73 6.29
N LYS A 179 12.45 -9.96 5.55
CA LYS A 179 13.58 -9.03 5.51
C LYS A 179 13.26 -7.73 4.78
N ARG A 180 12.22 -7.74 3.92
CA ARG A 180 11.76 -6.58 3.15
C ARG A 180 10.36 -6.12 3.54
N PHE A 181 9.81 -6.68 4.62
CA PHE A 181 8.52 -6.30 5.17
C PHE A 181 8.72 -5.66 6.56
N PHE A 182 8.60 -4.34 6.61
CA PHE A 182 8.82 -3.57 7.83
C PHE A 182 7.72 -3.82 8.85
N LYS A 183 8.08 -4.22 10.07
CA LYS A 183 7.18 -4.47 11.20
C LYS A 183 5.92 -5.26 10.81
N PRO A 184 6.06 -6.54 10.41
CA PRO A 184 4.91 -7.34 9.97
C PRO A 184 3.84 -7.54 11.05
N GLU A 185 4.18 -7.36 12.33
CA GLU A 185 3.32 -7.51 13.51
C GLU A 185 2.46 -6.27 13.82
N THR A 186 2.83 -5.09 13.28
CA THR A 186 2.08 -3.85 13.51
C THR A 186 1.86 -3.08 12.22
N SER A 187 0.87 -2.20 12.19
CA SER A 187 0.64 -1.30 11.06
C SER A 187 1.01 0.14 11.40
N HIS A 188 1.12 0.97 10.37
CA HIS A 188 1.27 2.41 10.57
C HIS A 188 0.08 3.00 11.36
N TYR A 189 -1.13 2.45 11.13
CA TYR A 189 -2.34 2.83 11.87
C TYR A 189 -2.22 2.52 13.37
N ASP A 190 -1.83 1.30 13.74
CA ASP A 190 -1.66 0.91 15.14
C ASP A 190 -0.60 1.76 15.81
N TYR A 191 0.55 1.94 15.14
CA TYR A 191 1.63 2.77 15.64
C TYR A 191 1.19 4.20 15.98
N ILE A 192 0.42 4.86 15.12
CA ILE A 192 -0.03 6.24 15.40
C ILE A 192 -1.08 6.30 16.52
N LEU A 193 -1.90 5.27 16.68
CA LEU A 193 -2.85 5.20 17.79
C LEU A 193 -2.13 5.01 19.13
N GLU A 194 -1.23 4.04 19.21
CA GLU A 194 -0.45 3.74 20.42
C GLU A 194 0.38 4.94 20.89
N ASN A 195 0.95 5.70 19.93
CA ASN A 195 1.81 6.83 20.21
C ASN A 195 1.07 8.19 20.22
N LYS A 196 -0.26 8.22 20.08
CA LYS A 196 -1.09 9.43 20.03
C LYS A 196 -0.66 10.41 18.93
N LEU A 197 -0.27 9.88 17.78
CA LEU A 197 0.24 10.63 16.62
C LEU A 197 -0.81 10.81 15.51
N VAL A 198 -2.07 10.77 15.86
CA VAL A 198 -3.19 10.98 14.93
C VAL A 198 -3.44 12.46 14.68
N ALA A 199 -3.88 12.81 13.47
CA ALA A 199 -4.29 14.17 13.12
C ALA A 199 -5.67 14.53 13.67
N ASN A 200 -6.58 13.55 13.66
CA ASN A 200 -7.96 13.71 14.10
C ASN A 200 -8.50 12.36 14.59
N MET A 201 -9.02 12.30 15.81
CA MET A 201 -9.55 11.06 16.39
C MET A 201 -10.83 10.56 15.71
N ALA A 202 -11.63 11.43 15.08
CA ALA A 202 -12.84 11.02 14.36
C ALA A 202 -12.54 10.33 13.01
N ASP A 203 -11.35 10.57 12.44
CA ASP A 203 -10.86 9.95 11.20
C ASP A 203 -9.35 9.71 11.37
N PRO A 204 -8.95 8.66 12.11
CA PRO A 204 -7.57 8.48 12.53
C PRO A 204 -6.63 8.25 11.34
N HIS A 205 -5.92 9.32 10.98
CA HIS A 205 -4.82 9.30 10.03
C HIS A 205 -3.59 9.93 10.71
N PRO A 206 -2.37 9.62 10.22
CA PRO A 206 -1.17 10.17 10.82
C PRO A 206 -1.14 11.69 10.81
N SER A 207 -0.73 12.30 11.91
CA SER A 207 -0.31 13.69 11.97
C SER A 207 1.00 13.89 11.18
N VAL A 208 1.45 15.14 11.01
CA VAL A 208 2.77 15.42 10.42
C VAL A 208 3.87 14.69 11.17
N GLU A 209 3.82 14.71 12.50
CA GLU A 209 4.79 14.01 13.35
C GLU A 209 4.68 12.48 13.22
N GLY A 210 3.46 11.94 13.11
CA GLY A 210 3.23 10.52 12.87
C GLY A 210 3.85 10.03 11.56
N HIS A 211 3.75 10.83 10.50
CA HIS A 211 4.41 10.52 9.23
C HIS A 211 5.94 10.57 9.32
N LYS A 212 6.50 11.55 10.03
CA LYS A 212 7.95 11.68 10.20
C LYS A 212 8.52 10.50 10.97
N ARG A 213 8.00 10.21 12.16
CA ARG A 213 8.50 9.11 13.00
C ARG A 213 8.39 7.75 12.33
N TRP A 214 7.30 7.51 11.59
CA TRP A 214 7.18 6.28 10.81
C TRP A 214 8.24 6.20 9.71
N ALA A 215 8.51 7.31 9.01
CA ALA A 215 9.53 7.38 7.96
C ALA A 215 10.96 7.19 8.53
N GLU A 216 11.26 7.74 9.70
CA GLU A 216 12.53 7.55 10.40
C GLU A 216 12.79 6.09 10.72
N GLN A 217 11.83 5.41 11.36
CA GLN A 217 11.94 3.98 11.66
C GLN A 217 12.03 3.11 10.40
N LEU A 218 11.28 3.48 9.36
CA LEU A 218 11.36 2.78 8.07
C LEU A 218 12.73 2.94 7.42
N LYS A 219 13.34 4.14 7.51
CA LYS A 219 14.71 4.38 7.04
C LYS A 219 15.73 3.57 7.81
N GLU A 220 15.66 3.55 9.14
CA GLU A 220 16.54 2.72 9.99
C GLU A 220 16.45 1.24 9.59
N PHE A 221 15.25 0.72 9.35
CA PHE A 221 15.03 -0.65 8.88
C PHE A 221 15.65 -0.90 7.50
N ILE A 222 15.48 0.04 6.56
CA ILE A 222 16.07 -0.04 5.21
C ILE A 222 17.59 -0.09 5.29
N ASP A 223 18.20 0.75 6.09
CA ASP A 223 19.65 0.84 6.24
C ASP A 223 20.21 -0.41 6.97
N ALA A 224 19.60 -0.82 8.08
CA ALA A 224 20.03 -1.99 8.85
C ALA A 224 19.97 -3.31 8.05
N ASN A 225 19.07 -3.41 7.09
CA ASN A 225 18.90 -4.59 6.24
C ASN A 225 19.51 -4.43 4.84
N ASN A 226 20.23 -3.35 4.55
CA ASN A 226 20.85 -3.05 3.25
C ASN A 226 19.86 -3.17 2.07
N LEU A 227 18.61 -2.69 2.23
CA LEU A 227 17.54 -2.93 1.26
C LEU A 227 17.64 -2.10 -0.02
N ARG A 228 18.58 -1.16 -0.12
CA ARG A 228 18.81 -0.35 -1.33
C ARG A 228 19.37 -1.17 -2.50
N THR A 229 19.84 -2.37 -2.22
CA THR A 229 20.33 -3.31 -3.23
C THR A 229 19.56 -4.62 -3.19
N ILE A 230 19.58 -5.39 -4.29
CA ILE A 230 19.01 -6.73 -4.40
C ILE A 230 20.14 -7.73 -4.62
#